data_735b49cff9bfa2d2c755d7ab1c4fcf56
#
_entry.id   735b49cff9bfa2d2c755d7ab1c4fcf56
#
_cell.length_a   1.000
_cell.length_b   1.000
_cell.length_c   1.000
_cell.angle_alpha   90.00
_cell.angle_beta   90.00
_cell.angle_gamma   90.00
#
_symmetry.space_group_name_H-M   'P 1'
#
loop_
_entity.id
_entity.type
_entity.pdbx_description
1 polymer ?
#
loop_
_entity_poly.entity_id
_entity_poly.type
_entity_poly.pdbx_seq_one_letter_code
_entity_poly.pdbx_strand_id
1 'polypeptide(L)'
;MSKFVSIAIDGPAGAGKSTMARACAEALGYLYVDTGAIYRTVGYYMRLMGIGPKDQDGIRRLIDEVNIDIRYADGVQHMILNGEDVTSELRTPEMSMYASGVSAQPCVRAFLLDMQRQLARTHNVIMDGRDIGTVVLPHADVKIFLTADAEVRAKRRYDELQQKGDKTPYAQILAETKQRDKQDSERAAAPLRQAADAVVLDTSGYTLEQSVEAILALVRRKLG
;
A
#
# COMPACT_ATOMS: atom_id res chain seq x y z
N MET A 1 4.85 26.55 13.63
CA MET A 1 3.85 25.73 12.92
C MET A 1 3.89 24.35 13.56
N SER A 2 2.74 23.82 14.02
CA SER A 2 2.67 22.43 14.50
C SER A 2 3.02 21.49 13.36
N LYS A 3 4.01 20.65 13.59
CA LYS A 3 4.42 19.63 12.60
C LYS A 3 3.36 18.53 12.61
N PHE A 4 2.84 18.17 11.43
CA PHE A 4 1.97 17.00 11.29
C PHE A 4 2.77 15.71 11.52
N VAL A 5 2.14 14.75 12.18
CA VAL A 5 2.73 13.43 12.45
C VAL A 5 2.57 12.52 11.24
N SER A 6 3.65 11.81 10.91
CA SER A 6 3.66 10.85 9.81
C SER A 6 4.09 9.46 10.29
N ILE A 7 3.28 8.45 9.99
CA ILE A 7 3.53 7.05 10.32
C ILE A 7 3.61 6.25 9.02
N ALA A 8 4.76 5.61 8.80
CA ALA A 8 5.01 4.75 7.65
C ALA A 8 4.86 3.27 8.05
N ILE A 9 4.03 2.52 7.33
CA ILE A 9 3.87 1.07 7.52
C ILE A 9 4.23 0.36 6.23
N ASP A 10 5.43 -0.20 6.17
CA ASP A 10 5.91 -0.99 5.04
C ASP A 10 5.84 -2.49 5.32
N GLY A 11 5.90 -3.30 4.27
CA GLY A 11 5.94 -4.76 4.40
C GLY A 11 5.33 -5.49 3.20
N PRO A 12 5.45 -6.83 3.15
CA PRO A 12 5.04 -7.64 2.01
C PRO A 12 3.52 -7.64 1.79
N ALA A 13 3.10 -8.12 0.63
CA ALA A 13 1.68 -8.30 0.32
C ALA A 13 1.02 -9.30 1.27
N GLY A 14 -0.25 -9.05 1.65
CA GLY A 14 -0.98 -9.96 2.54
C GLY A 14 -0.59 -9.91 4.03
N ALA A 15 0.38 -9.05 4.43
CA ALA A 15 0.75 -8.90 5.85
C ALA A 15 -0.32 -8.18 6.70
N GLY A 16 -1.44 -7.76 6.13
CA GLY A 16 -2.52 -7.09 6.85
C GLY A 16 -2.33 -5.58 7.04
N LYS A 17 -1.31 -4.97 6.41
CA LYS A 17 -0.97 -3.54 6.57
C LYS A 17 -2.17 -2.61 6.46
N SER A 18 -2.92 -2.71 5.37
CA SER A 18 -4.03 -1.79 5.09
C SER A 18 -5.15 -1.89 6.12
N THR A 19 -5.46 -3.10 6.59
CA THR A 19 -6.47 -3.31 7.65
C THR A 19 -6.01 -2.72 8.97
N MET A 20 -4.77 -3.00 9.37
CA MET A 20 -4.21 -2.51 10.63
C MET A 20 -3.97 -0.99 10.58
N ALA A 21 -3.43 -0.47 9.47
CA ALA A 21 -3.19 0.97 9.27
C ALA A 21 -4.49 1.77 9.35
N ARG A 22 -5.58 1.28 8.76
CA ARG A 22 -6.90 1.92 8.82
C ARG A 22 -7.43 1.94 10.25
N ALA A 23 -7.41 0.81 10.95
CA ALA A 23 -7.87 0.73 12.33
C ALA A 23 -7.04 1.64 13.27
N CYS A 24 -5.74 1.70 13.07
CA CYS A 24 -4.87 2.61 13.83
C CYS A 24 -5.16 4.09 13.48
N ALA A 25 -5.41 4.41 12.22
CA ALA A 25 -5.72 5.78 11.80
C ALA A 25 -7.03 6.26 12.42
N GLU A 26 -8.06 5.41 12.42
CA GLU A 26 -9.33 5.67 13.08
C GLU A 26 -9.15 5.91 14.60
N ALA A 27 -8.39 5.03 15.28
CA ALA A 27 -8.13 5.15 16.70
C ALA A 27 -7.33 6.40 17.11
N LEU A 28 -6.48 6.92 16.20
CA LEU A 28 -5.64 8.11 16.43
C LEU A 28 -6.27 9.40 15.88
N GLY A 29 -7.35 9.33 15.14
CA GLY A 29 -7.91 10.47 14.40
C GLY A 29 -6.98 10.97 13.27
N TYR A 30 -6.20 10.07 12.66
CA TYR A 30 -5.27 10.36 11.57
C TYR A 30 -5.85 9.99 10.22
N LEU A 31 -5.36 10.61 9.16
CA LEU A 31 -5.73 10.27 7.80
C LEU A 31 -5.03 8.96 7.39
N TYR A 32 -5.80 7.96 6.98
CA TYR A 32 -5.26 6.75 6.38
C TYR A 32 -5.03 6.94 4.88
N VAL A 33 -3.83 6.59 4.39
CA VAL A 33 -3.45 6.69 2.98
C VAL A 33 -3.06 5.30 2.44
N ASP A 34 -3.93 4.70 1.62
CA ASP A 34 -3.67 3.48 0.85
C ASP A 34 -2.87 3.84 -0.42
N THR A 35 -1.54 3.76 -0.35
CA THR A 35 -0.73 4.04 -1.55
C THR A 35 -0.90 2.97 -2.63
N GLY A 36 -1.24 1.74 -2.25
CA GLY A 36 -1.60 0.70 -3.21
C GLY A 36 -2.82 1.07 -4.04
N ALA A 37 -3.81 1.78 -3.48
CA ALA A 37 -4.94 2.31 -4.23
C ALA A 37 -4.49 3.35 -5.25
N ILE A 38 -3.55 4.22 -4.89
CA ILE A 38 -3.00 5.24 -5.80
C ILE A 38 -2.34 4.57 -7.02
N TYR A 39 -1.48 3.57 -6.81
CA TYR A 39 -0.88 2.81 -7.91
C TYR A 39 -1.91 2.01 -8.72
N ARG A 40 -2.95 1.47 -8.08
CA ARG A 40 -4.04 0.79 -8.80
C ARG A 40 -4.81 1.75 -9.69
N THR A 41 -4.98 3.01 -9.29
CA THR A 41 -5.62 4.04 -10.13
C THR A 41 -4.83 4.31 -11.41
N VAL A 42 -3.50 4.45 -11.30
CA VAL A 42 -2.65 4.54 -12.51
C VAL A 42 -2.78 3.27 -13.35
N GLY A 43 -2.72 2.10 -12.73
CA GLY A 43 -2.88 0.82 -13.42
C GLY A 43 -4.22 0.69 -14.13
N TYR A 44 -5.29 1.17 -13.51
CA TYR A 44 -6.63 1.18 -14.10
C TYR A 44 -6.70 2.07 -15.34
N TYR A 45 -6.12 3.27 -15.29
CA TYR A 45 -6.00 4.14 -16.46
C TYR A 45 -5.24 3.44 -17.61
N MET A 46 -4.08 2.86 -17.32
CA MET A 46 -3.29 2.16 -18.34
C MET A 46 -4.08 1.00 -18.97
N ARG A 47 -4.83 0.25 -18.18
CA ARG A 47 -5.72 -0.81 -18.66
C ARG A 47 -6.82 -0.27 -19.58
N LEU A 48 -7.47 0.84 -19.21
CA LEU A 48 -8.49 1.49 -20.06
C LEU A 48 -7.94 1.90 -21.42
N MET A 49 -6.67 2.35 -21.44
CA MET A 49 -5.96 2.76 -22.65
C MET A 49 -5.33 1.59 -23.42
N GLY A 50 -5.57 0.33 -23.00
CA GLY A 50 -5.03 -0.86 -23.65
C GLY A 50 -3.52 -1.05 -23.46
N ILE A 51 -2.89 -0.36 -22.48
CA ILE A 51 -1.47 -0.45 -22.18
C ILE A 51 -1.23 -1.54 -21.13
N GLY A 52 -0.34 -2.47 -21.44
CA GLY A 52 0.03 -3.54 -20.52
C GLY A 52 0.81 -3.02 -19.29
N PRO A 53 0.74 -3.73 -18.13
CA PRO A 53 1.35 -3.26 -16.87
C PRO A 53 2.89 -3.20 -16.91
N LYS A 54 3.54 -3.76 -17.92
CA LYS A 54 4.99 -3.77 -18.12
C LYS A 54 5.44 -2.99 -19.37
N ASP A 55 4.52 -2.40 -20.11
CA ASP A 55 4.82 -1.58 -21.29
C ASP A 55 5.35 -0.21 -20.83
N GLN A 56 6.69 -0.11 -20.73
CA GLN A 56 7.37 1.09 -20.23
C GLN A 56 7.13 2.31 -21.12
N ASP A 57 7.14 2.12 -22.44
CA ASP A 57 7.00 3.23 -23.40
C ASP A 57 5.56 3.72 -23.47
N GLY A 58 4.59 2.80 -23.44
CA GLY A 58 3.19 3.12 -23.36
C GLY A 58 2.83 3.88 -22.08
N ILE A 59 3.32 3.39 -20.93
CA ILE A 59 3.11 4.04 -19.63
C ILE A 59 3.73 5.43 -19.60
N ARG A 60 4.97 5.59 -20.10
CA ARG A 60 5.65 6.89 -20.14
C ARG A 60 4.92 7.92 -20.99
N ARG A 61 4.34 7.51 -22.11
CA ARG A 61 3.57 8.43 -22.99
C ARG A 61 2.30 8.94 -22.33
N LEU A 62 1.62 8.11 -21.54
CA LEU A 62 0.29 8.40 -21.03
C LEU A 62 0.27 8.88 -19.58
N ILE A 63 1.39 8.82 -18.85
CA ILE A 63 1.38 9.15 -17.43
C ILE A 63 0.99 10.62 -17.17
N ASP A 64 1.34 11.52 -18.05
CA ASP A 64 1.02 12.94 -17.92
C ASP A 64 -0.45 13.27 -18.22
N GLU A 65 -1.20 12.34 -18.79
CA GLU A 65 -2.66 12.45 -19.00
C GLU A 65 -3.46 12.00 -17.78
N VAL A 66 -2.79 11.38 -16.79
CA VAL A 66 -3.42 10.88 -15.56
C VAL A 66 -3.61 12.05 -14.60
N ASN A 67 -4.85 12.34 -14.25
CA ASN A 67 -5.17 13.26 -13.16
C ASN A 67 -5.82 12.47 -12.01
N ILE A 68 -5.14 12.40 -10.86
CA ILE A 68 -5.61 11.71 -9.67
C ILE A 68 -5.91 12.72 -8.58
N ASP A 69 -7.14 12.66 -8.06
CA ASP A 69 -7.53 13.33 -6.82
C ASP A 69 -7.92 12.28 -5.77
N ILE A 70 -7.69 12.59 -4.51
CA ILE A 70 -8.03 11.73 -3.38
C ILE A 70 -9.05 12.46 -2.52
N ARG A 71 -10.24 11.91 -2.40
CA ARG A 71 -11.30 12.43 -1.55
C ARG A 71 -11.52 11.50 -0.37
N TYR A 72 -11.93 12.08 0.73
CA TYR A 72 -12.27 11.34 1.94
C TYR A 72 -13.74 11.61 2.26
N ALA A 73 -14.54 10.53 2.33
CA ALA A 73 -15.92 10.56 2.77
C ALA A 73 -16.11 9.47 3.83
N ASP A 74 -16.65 9.84 4.99
CA ASP A 74 -16.90 8.92 6.12
C ASP A 74 -15.64 8.10 6.53
N GLY A 75 -14.46 8.73 6.49
CA GLY A 75 -13.18 8.09 6.80
C GLY A 75 -12.66 7.13 5.72
N VAL A 76 -13.35 7.04 4.58
CA VAL A 76 -12.96 6.18 3.46
C VAL A 76 -12.23 7.00 2.39
N GLN A 77 -11.11 6.48 1.92
CA GLN A 77 -10.37 7.04 0.79
C GLN A 77 -11.06 6.68 -0.53
N HIS A 78 -11.45 7.69 -1.29
CA HIS A 78 -11.99 7.59 -2.64
C HIS A 78 -10.94 8.03 -3.66
N MET A 79 -10.79 7.26 -4.72
CA MET A 79 -9.84 7.53 -5.80
C MET A 79 -10.59 8.13 -6.99
N ILE A 80 -10.29 9.37 -7.30
CA ILE A 80 -10.88 10.10 -8.43
C ILE A 80 -9.85 10.12 -9.56
N LEU A 81 -10.19 9.52 -10.68
CA LEU A 81 -9.39 9.49 -11.89
C LEU A 81 -10.04 10.36 -12.96
N ASN A 82 -9.36 11.40 -13.42
CA ASN A 82 -9.86 12.31 -14.46
C ASN A 82 -11.29 12.83 -14.18
N GLY A 83 -11.62 13.03 -12.89
CA GLY A 83 -12.91 13.52 -12.43
C GLY A 83 -13.94 12.46 -12.05
N GLU A 84 -13.70 11.18 -12.33
CA GLU A 84 -14.60 10.06 -12.03
C GLU A 84 -14.13 9.25 -10.81
N ASP A 85 -15.06 8.86 -9.92
CA ASP A 85 -14.76 7.96 -8.80
C ASP A 85 -14.62 6.52 -9.32
N VAL A 86 -13.39 6.00 -9.23
CA VAL A 86 -13.04 4.64 -9.68
C VAL A 86 -12.76 3.67 -8.53
N THR A 87 -13.08 4.05 -7.31
CA THR A 87 -12.73 3.31 -6.09
C THR A 87 -13.21 1.85 -6.12
N SER A 88 -14.41 1.58 -6.64
CA SER A 88 -14.98 0.24 -6.76
C SER A 88 -14.20 -0.66 -7.72
N GLU A 89 -13.60 -0.09 -8.76
CA GLU A 89 -12.89 -0.80 -9.82
C GLU A 89 -11.50 -1.31 -9.40
N LEU A 90 -10.95 -0.75 -8.32
CA LEU A 90 -9.54 -0.95 -7.96
C LEU A 90 -9.25 -2.25 -7.21
N ARG A 91 -10.27 -2.93 -6.65
CA ARG A 91 -10.07 -4.08 -5.75
C ARG A 91 -10.20 -5.43 -6.45
N THR A 92 -9.55 -5.59 -7.59
CA THR A 92 -9.52 -6.83 -8.35
C THR A 92 -8.11 -7.45 -8.38
N PRO A 93 -7.98 -8.77 -8.64
CA PRO A 93 -6.68 -9.40 -8.88
C PRO A 93 -5.94 -8.75 -10.05
N GLU A 94 -6.65 -8.42 -11.13
CA GLU A 94 -6.09 -7.74 -12.30
C GLU A 94 -5.48 -6.38 -11.92
N MET A 95 -6.18 -5.55 -11.15
CA MET A 95 -5.65 -4.26 -10.70
C MET A 95 -4.47 -4.41 -9.76
N SER A 96 -4.40 -5.48 -9.00
CA SER A 96 -3.23 -5.80 -8.17
C SER A 96 -2.00 -6.11 -9.02
N MET A 97 -2.17 -6.79 -10.17
CA MET A 97 -1.10 -7.05 -11.14
C MET A 97 -0.65 -5.76 -11.84
N TYR A 98 -1.60 -4.93 -12.29
CA TYR A 98 -1.31 -3.64 -12.89
C TYR A 98 -0.55 -2.72 -11.92
N ALA A 99 -1.00 -2.61 -10.66
CA ALA A 99 -0.30 -1.83 -9.63
C ALA A 99 1.16 -2.29 -9.42
N SER A 100 1.40 -3.61 -9.41
CA SER A 100 2.76 -4.15 -9.31
C SER A 100 3.62 -3.75 -10.51
N GLY A 101 3.09 -3.82 -11.72
CA GLY A 101 3.79 -3.46 -12.94
C GLY A 101 4.10 -1.97 -13.04
N VAL A 102 3.09 -1.10 -12.85
CA VAL A 102 3.27 0.36 -12.94
C VAL A 102 4.12 0.90 -11.79
N SER A 103 4.07 0.30 -10.60
CA SER A 103 4.91 0.72 -9.47
C SER A 103 6.41 0.44 -9.66
N ALA A 104 6.77 -0.43 -10.59
CA ALA A 104 8.16 -0.67 -10.98
C ALA A 104 8.70 0.42 -11.93
N GLN A 105 7.84 1.28 -12.49
CA GLN A 105 8.22 2.31 -13.45
C GLN A 105 8.67 3.59 -12.75
N PRO A 106 9.90 4.08 -13.00
CA PRO A 106 10.39 5.31 -12.37
C PRO A 106 9.52 6.55 -12.67
N CYS A 107 8.97 6.69 -13.88
CA CYS A 107 8.10 7.81 -14.26
C CYS A 107 6.82 7.86 -13.41
N VAL A 108 6.18 6.71 -13.18
CA VAL A 108 4.99 6.61 -12.33
C VAL A 108 5.30 6.99 -10.88
N ARG A 109 6.44 6.54 -10.37
CA ARG A 109 6.88 6.85 -9.02
C ARG A 109 7.16 8.35 -8.84
N ALA A 110 7.86 8.96 -9.80
CA ALA A 110 8.13 10.40 -9.80
C ALA A 110 6.80 11.20 -9.82
N PHE A 111 5.87 10.82 -10.69
CA PHE A 111 4.56 11.43 -10.82
C PHE A 111 3.76 11.41 -9.50
N LEU A 112 3.78 10.28 -8.77
CA LEU A 112 2.98 10.12 -7.54
C LEU A 112 3.66 10.66 -6.27
N LEU A 113 4.97 10.88 -6.28
CA LEU A 113 5.75 11.16 -5.07
C LEU A 113 5.31 12.44 -4.35
N ASP A 114 5.12 13.54 -5.11
CA ASP A 114 4.76 14.83 -4.53
C ASP A 114 3.35 14.83 -3.95
N MET A 115 2.40 14.17 -4.61
CA MET A 115 1.04 13.99 -4.08
C MET A 115 1.07 13.26 -2.72
N GLN A 116 1.80 12.14 -2.63
CA GLN A 116 1.90 11.37 -1.38
C GLN A 116 2.55 12.22 -0.27
N ARG A 117 3.62 12.94 -0.58
CA ARG A 117 4.29 13.83 0.39
C ARG A 117 3.43 14.99 0.83
N GLN A 118 2.62 15.54 -0.08
CA GLN A 118 1.74 16.66 0.23
C GLN A 118 0.68 16.28 1.28
N LEU A 119 0.13 15.07 1.23
CA LEU A 119 -0.78 14.56 2.26
C LEU A 119 -0.13 14.58 3.65
N ALA A 120 1.11 14.13 3.75
CA ALA A 120 1.85 14.14 5.03
C ALA A 120 2.28 15.53 5.50
N ARG A 121 2.37 16.52 4.60
CA ARG A 121 2.66 17.92 4.96
C ARG A 121 1.45 18.67 5.49
N THR A 122 0.25 18.18 5.21
CA THR A 122 -1.01 18.88 5.51
C THR A 122 -1.89 18.16 6.51
N HIS A 123 -1.59 16.91 6.84
CA HIS A 123 -2.38 16.09 7.77
C HIS A 123 -1.48 15.19 8.62
N ASN A 124 -1.97 14.79 9.79
CA ASN A 124 -1.45 13.63 10.47
C ASN A 124 -1.84 12.38 9.68
N VAL A 125 -0.86 11.57 9.25
CA VAL A 125 -1.12 10.45 8.34
C VAL A 125 -0.60 9.12 8.87
N ILE A 126 -1.31 8.04 8.55
CA ILE A 126 -0.77 6.68 8.48
C ILE A 126 -0.78 6.26 7.02
N MET A 127 0.38 6.02 6.48
CA MET A 127 0.56 5.64 5.07
C MET A 127 1.12 4.22 4.98
N ASP A 128 0.45 3.34 4.25
CA ASP A 128 0.94 1.97 4.04
C ASP A 128 1.42 1.72 2.61
N GLY A 129 2.49 0.92 2.50
CA GLY A 129 3.08 0.63 1.20
C GLY A 129 4.19 -0.43 1.23
N ARG A 130 5.26 -0.17 0.44
CA ARG A 130 6.46 -1.01 0.32
C ARG A 130 7.75 -0.25 0.59
N ASP A 131 7.70 1.05 0.44
CA ASP A 131 8.85 1.95 0.45
C ASP A 131 8.49 3.32 1.06
N ILE A 132 7.48 3.33 1.91
CA ILE A 132 7.03 4.58 2.54
C ILE A 132 8.13 5.14 3.44
N GLY A 133 8.67 4.34 4.34
CA GLY A 133 9.71 4.75 5.27
C GLY A 133 11.10 4.87 4.65
N THR A 134 11.32 4.37 3.42
CA THR A 134 12.62 4.45 2.74
C THR A 134 12.68 5.52 1.66
N VAL A 135 11.57 5.78 0.96
CA VAL A 135 11.54 6.68 -0.21
C VAL A 135 10.50 7.78 -0.08
N VAL A 136 9.26 7.46 0.23
CA VAL A 136 8.16 8.43 0.23
C VAL A 136 8.30 9.40 1.41
N LEU A 137 8.39 8.86 2.62
CA LEU A 137 8.53 9.59 3.90
C LEU A 137 9.79 9.12 4.66
N PRO A 138 10.99 9.40 4.13
CA PRO A 138 12.24 8.93 4.75
C PRO A 138 12.51 9.54 6.13
N HIS A 139 11.76 10.57 6.49
CA HIS A 139 11.81 11.23 7.80
C HIS A 139 10.50 11.10 8.59
N ALA A 140 9.71 10.02 8.32
CA ALA A 140 8.50 9.73 9.08
C ALA A 140 8.80 9.61 10.58
N ASP A 141 7.90 10.12 11.42
CA ASP A 141 8.09 10.14 12.89
C ASP A 141 8.07 8.72 13.47
N VAL A 142 7.29 7.82 12.86
CA VAL A 142 7.26 6.40 13.20
C VAL A 142 7.36 5.57 11.92
N LYS A 143 8.26 4.59 11.91
CA LYS A 143 8.39 3.62 10.81
C LYS A 143 8.24 2.21 11.35
N ILE A 144 7.35 1.47 10.72
CA ILE A 144 7.04 0.07 11.05
C ILE A 144 7.25 -0.77 9.80
N PHE A 145 8.01 -1.85 9.93
CA PHE A 145 8.10 -2.88 8.93
C PHE A 145 7.25 -4.06 9.40
N LEU A 146 6.02 -4.14 8.88
CA LEU A 146 5.06 -5.17 9.23
C LEU A 146 5.32 -6.42 8.41
N THR A 147 5.52 -7.55 9.07
CA THR A 147 5.74 -8.84 8.42
C THR A 147 4.85 -9.94 8.98
N ALA A 148 4.75 -11.02 8.25
CA ALA A 148 4.23 -12.32 8.68
C ALA A 148 4.76 -13.38 7.70
N ASP A 149 4.86 -14.64 8.14
CA ASP A 149 5.29 -15.75 7.30
C ASP A 149 4.46 -15.85 6.01
N ALA A 150 5.10 -16.25 4.91
CA ALA A 150 4.45 -16.36 3.61
C ALA A 150 3.26 -17.34 3.64
N GLU A 151 3.41 -18.42 4.39
CA GLU A 151 2.38 -19.43 4.62
C GLU A 151 1.17 -18.85 5.37
N VAL A 152 1.41 -18.05 6.40
CA VAL A 152 0.36 -17.36 7.18
C VAL A 152 -0.39 -16.36 6.28
N ARG A 153 0.33 -15.57 5.49
CA ARG A 153 -0.26 -14.60 4.56
C ARG A 153 -1.07 -15.28 3.45
N ALA A 154 -0.55 -16.37 2.90
CA ALA A 154 -1.25 -17.17 1.90
C ALA A 154 -2.51 -17.80 2.49
N LYS A 155 -2.46 -18.26 3.76
CA LYS A 155 -3.63 -18.83 4.45
C LYS A 155 -4.71 -17.76 4.67
N ARG A 156 -4.35 -16.57 5.18
CA ARG A 156 -5.27 -15.43 5.32
C ARG A 156 -5.96 -15.10 3.99
N ARG A 157 -5.19 -15.06 2.90
CA ARG A 157 -5.73 -14.79 1.56
C ARG A 157 -6.62 -15.91 1.04
N TYR A 158 -6.24 -17.17 1.28
CA TYR A 158 -7.06 -18.32 0.92
C TYR A 158 -8.43 -18.27 1.61
N ASP A 159 -8.45 -18.00 2.93
CA ASP A 159 -9.69 -17.94 3.71
C ASP A 159 -10.60 -16.81 3.22
N GLU A 160 -10.02 -15.62 2.91
CA GLU A 160 -10.75 -14.51 2.31
C GLU A 160 -11.39 -14.88 0.95
N LEU A 161 -10.64 -15.57 0.08
CA LEU A 161 -11.12 -16.01 -1.22
C LEU A 161 -12.21 -17.07 -1.11
N GLN A 162 -12.05 -18.05 -0.19
CA GLN A 162 -13.07 -19.06 0.06
C GLN A 162 -14.40 -18.43 0.51
N GLN A 163 -14.37 -17.42 1.38
CA GLN A 163 -15.56 -16.68 1.81
C GLN A 163 -16.28 -15.97 0.64
N LYS A 164 -15.54 -15.61 -0.40
CA LYS A 164 -16.08 -15.01 -1.65
C LYS A 164 -16.49 -16.04 -2.69
N GLY A 165 -16.37 -17.34 -2.38
CA GLY A 165 -16.71 -18.43 -3.31
C GLY A 165 -15.64 -18.70 -4.37
N ASP A 166 -14.45 -18.12 -4.25
CA ASP A 166 -13.31 -18.39 -5.12
C ASP A 166 -12.72 -19.78 -4.80
N LYS A 167 -12.44 -20.58 -5.81
CA LYS A 167 -11.95 -21.96 -5.66
C LYS A 167 -10.44 -22.11 -5.90
N THR A 168 -9.68 -21.01 -5.93
CA THR A 168 -8.25 -21.04 -6.16
C THR A 168 -7.55 -21.91 -5.10
N PRO A 169 -6.75 -22.91 -5.49
CA PRO A 169 -6.08 -23.79 -4.55
C PRO A 169 -5.06 -23.03 -3.67
N TYR A 170 -4.95 -23.43 -2.40
CA TYR A 170 -3.97 -22.85 -1.46
C TYR A 170 -2.53 -22.87 -1.99
N ALA A 171 -2.11 -23.97 -2.64
CA ALA A 171 -0.78 -24.09 -3.20
C ALA A 171 -0.46 -23.02 -4.25
N GLN A 172 -1.46 -22.66 -5.08
CA GLN A 172 -1.32 -21.60 -6.06
C GLN A 172 -1.19 -20.24 -5.37
N ILE A 173 -2.03 -19.93 -4.38
CA ILE A 173 -1.98 -18.69 -3.62
C ILE A 173 -0.64 -18.53 -2.91
N LEU A 174 -0.10 -19.60 -2.34
CA LEU A 174 1.22 -19.58 -1.70
C LEU A 174 2.34 -19.30 -2.72
N ALA A 175 2.28 -19.94 -3.89
CA ALA A 175 3.26 -19.71 -4.95
C ALA A 175 3.22 -18.24 -5.44
N GLU A 176 2.03 -17.70 -5.67
CA GLU A 176 1.82 -16.30 -6.07
C GLU A 176 2.30 -15.33 -4.98
N THR A 177 2.07 -15.65 -3.71
CA THR A 177 2.56 -14.85 -2.57
C THR A 177 4.08 -14.79 -2.56
N LYS A 178 4.77 -15.92 -2.66
CA LYS A 178 6.24 -15.98 -2.71
C LYS A 178 6.82 -15.28 -3.94
N GLN A 179 6.18 -15.45 -5.09
CA GLN A 179 6.59 -14.77 -6.33
C GLN A 179 6.47 -13.26 -6.20
N ARG A 180 5.38 -12.77 -5.61
CA ARG A 180 5.17 -11.34 -5.39
C ARG A 180 6.18 -10.75 -4.42
N ASP A 181 6.50 -11.43 -3.34
CA ASP A 181 7.53 -11.01 -2.39
C ASP A 181 8.88 -10.84 -3.08
N LYS A 182 9.24 -11.81 -3.93
CA LYS A 182 10.46 -11.73 -4.74
C LYS A 182 10.43 -10.52 -5.67
N GLN A 183 9.34 -10.30 -6.39
CA GLN A 183 9.19 -9.14 -7.29
C GLN A 183 9.27 -7.82 -6.53
N ASP A 184 8.60 -7.68 -5.37
CA ASP A 184 8.61 -6.47 -4.56
C ASP A 184 10.02 -6.18 -3.99
N SER A 185 10.80 -7.22 -3.62
CA SER A 185 12.14 -7.06 -3.03
C SER A 185 13.26 -6.88 -4.06
N GLU A 186 13.10 -7.44 -5.27
CA GLU A 186 14.12 -7.40 -6.33
C GLU A 186 13.91 -6.29 -7.38
N ARG A 187 12.78 -5.55 -7.32
CA ARG A 187 12.54 -4.47 -8.29
C ARG A 187 13.62 -3.40 -8.20
N ALA A 188 14.05 -2.89 -9.37
CA ALA A 188 15.12 -1.90 -9.46
C ALA A 188 14.77 -0.56 -8.82
N ALA A 189 13.49 -0.13 -8.93
CA ALA A 189 13.01 1.12 -8.37
C ALA A 189 12.33 0.89 -7.02
N ALA A 190 12.88 1.47 -5.94
CA ALA A 190 12.33 1.46 -4.58
C ALA A 190 11.91 0.06 -4.11
N PRO A 191 12.84 -0.90 -4.01
CA PRO A 191 12.54 -2.26 -3.57
C PRO A 191 11.94 -2.28 -2.17
N LEU A 192 11.12 -3.30 -1.87
CA LEU A 192 10.66 -3.55 -0.52
C LEU A 192 11.86 -3.84 0.38
N ARG A 193 12.17 -2.89 1.25
CA ARG A 193 13.25 -3.01 2.24
C ARG A 193 12.83 -2.37 3.54
N GLN A 194 13.29 -2.95 4.64
CA GLN A 194 13.15 -2.32 5.94
C GLN A 194 14.01 -1.04 5.98
N ALA A 195 13.42 0.08 6.41
CA ALA A 195 14.19 1.28 6.72
C ALA A 195 15.06 1.03 7.96
N ALA A 196 16.25 1.62 8.02
CA ALA A 196 17.22 1.36 9.09
C ALA A 196 16.69 1.70 10.50
N ASP A 197 15.78 2.67 10.59
CA ASP A 197 15.13 3.14 11.82
C ASP A 197 13.71 2.57 12.01
N ALA A 198 13.27 1.64 11.14
CA ALA A 198 11.97 0.99 11.27
C ALA A 198 11.99 -0.12 12.33
N VAL A 199 10.92 -0.16 13.11
CA VAL A 199 10.67 -1.29 14.03
C VAL A 199 10.01 -2.42 13.24
N VAL A 200 10.59 -3.61 13.32
CA VAL A 200 9.97 -4.81 12.75
C VAL A 200 8.87 -5.29 13.68
N LEU A 201 7.69 -5.54 13.12
CA LEU A 201 6.56 -6.15 13.81
C LEU A 201 6.12 -7.40 13.04
N ASP A 202 6.44 -8.56 13.60
CA ASP A 202 5.97 -9.84 13.06
C ASP A 202 4.61 -10.17 13.68
N THR A 203 3.61 -10.32 12.82
CA THR A 203 2.23 -10.61 13.19
C THR A 203 1.81 -12.04 12.87
N SER A 204 2.75 -12.96 12.65
CA SER A 204 2.46 -14.37 12.28
C SER A 204 1.56 -15.06 13.32
N GLY A 205 1.79 -14.80 14.59
CA GLY A 205 1.04 -15.38 15.71
C GLY A 205 -0.03 -14.46 16.31
N TYR A 206 -0.31 -13.30 15.73
CA TYR A 206 -1.21 -12.31 16.30
C TYR A 206 -2.61 -12.36 15.67
N THR A 207 -3.64 -12.07 16.49
CA THR A 207 -4.96 -11.68 15.96
C THR A 207 -4.89 -10.27 15.35
N LEU A 208 -5.95 -9.85 14.67
CA LEU A 208 -6.05 -8.48 14.16
C LEU A 208 -5.99 -7.45 15.30
N GLU A 209 -6.75 -7.68 16.35
CA GLU A 209 -6.82 -6.80 17.54
C GLU A 209 -5.46 -6.68 18.22
N GLN A 210 -4.76 -7.80 18.45
CA GLN A 210 -3.41 -7.80 19.02
C GLN A 210 -2.41 -7.03 18.15
N SER A 211 -2.53 -7.17 16.82
CA SER A 211 -1.66 -6.47 15.88
C SER A 211 -1.90 -4.96 15.91
N VAL A 212 -3.15 -4.52 15.94
CA VAL A 212 -3.52 -3.10 16.04
C VAL A 212 -3.04 -2.51 17.37
N GLU A 213 -3.24 -3.21 18.48
CA GLU A 213 -2.79 -2.78 19.81
C GLU A 213 -1.26 -2.65 19.86
N ALA A 214 -0.53 -3.61 19.30
CA ALA A 214 0.93 -3.56 19.22
C ALA A 214 1.43 -2.35 18.41
N ILE A 215 0.78 -2.03 17.28
CA ILE A 215 1.09 -0.84 16.49
C ILE A 215 0.80 0.43 17.29
N LEU A 216 -0.37 0.55 17.92
CA LEU A 216 -0.74 1.72 18.72
C LEU A 216 0.20 1.93 19.92
N ALA A 217 0.58 0.86 20.61
CA ALA A 217 1.56 0.91 21.71
C ALA A 217 2.93 1.40 21.22
N LEU A 218 3.37 0.92 20.04
CA LEU A 218 4.62 1.36 19.43
C LEU A 218 4.57 2.84 19.05
N VAL A 219 3.46 3.29 18.44
CA VAL A 219 3.26 4.69 18.06
C VAL A 219 3.29 5.60 19.30
N ARG A 220 2.53 5.26 20.35
CA ARG A 220 2.52 6.03 21.61
C ARG A 220 3.91 6.13 22.23
N ARG A 221 4.68 5.03 22.28
CA ARG A 221 6.05 5.02 22.80
C ARG A 221 7.00 5.90 22.00
N LYS A 222 6.79 6.05 20.70
CA LYS A 222 7.67 6.82 19.81
C LYS A 222 7.33 8.32 19.77
N LEU A 223 6.07 8.66 20.00
CA LEU A 223 5.61 10.05 19.94
C LEU A 223 5.56 10.71 21.34
N GLY A 224 5.68 9.94 22.44
CA GLY A 224 5.60 10.41 23.83
C GLY A 224 4.18 10.42 24.29
#